data_26af290be4cc9c588c4d7c609aa5cd79
#
_entry.id   26af290be4cc9c588c4d7c609aa5cd79
#
_cell.length_a   1.000
_cell.length_b   1.000
_cell.length_c   1.000
_cell.angle_alpha   90.00
_cell.angle_beta   90.00
_cell.angle_gamma   90.00
#
_symmetry.space_group_name_H-M   'P 1'
#
loop_
_entity.id
_entity.type
_entity.pdbx_description
1 polymer ?
#
loop_
_entity_poly.entity_id
_entity_poly.type
_entity_poly.pdbx_seq_one_letter_code
_entity_poly.pdbx_strand_id
1 'polypeptide(L)'
;MLINSNVYNHLNSSLVPKKRNTTHKSSELRAVYNNMARYNQKSPMYLLSLSEKKQSQIINIKEAAITLREVSDCFSDTNSDIYTKKMLHSDNEESITGSFKRGDLNSLPSELQIQVDSLASEQINVGNYVSSNGRNINPGNYTITLFSSNSSAKFSVSIAKEDTNSSIQQRLQQYINNRNLGVQVSIISEGNDSALMLNSTDTGRAATDDGLHFSFDASDHTLIDTYGLNNVHTAPQDSQFSINGENHSSSSNQISINQIIELDFHKPSDAPVTISFTPDTNDAMNQIDMFVDAYNSLVDLSDSKEKINPGSRNLFNDISVIVNRHKNELEAAGLSIGEDNKIAKDEALLVQSVQSGKFSELFQDISSFKDDISSATERLTIDPIAYINKLIVTYPNTKQKLGAVYNKSLYSGLMYNNYA
;
A
#
# COMPACT_ATOMS: atom_id res chain seq x y z
N MET A 1 -7.32 -39.07 4.21
CA MET A 1 -6.73 -40.44 4.37
C MET A 1 -5.88 -40.37 5.63
N LEU A 2 -6.37 -40.85 6.75
CA LEU A 2 -5.56 -40.97 7.96
C LEU A 2 -4.42 -41.94 7.64
N ILE A 3 -3.22 -41.42 7.40
CA ILE A 3 -2.00 -42.21 7.48
C ILE A 3 -1.99 -42.70 8.92
N ASN A 4 -2.15 -44.00 9.09
CA ASN A 4 -2.19 -44.61 10.41
C ASN A 4 -0.90 -44.18 11.13
N SER A 5 -1.02 -43.26 12.10
CA SER A 5 0.10 -42.68 12.86
C SER A 5 1.01 -43.75 13.45
N ASN A 6 0.44 -44.93 13.70
CA ASN A 6 1.18 -46.12 14.17
C ASN A 6 2.17 -46.64 13.11
N VAL A 7 1.87 -46.56 11.82
CA VAL A 7 2.80 -46.96 10.76
C VAL A 7 3.93 -45.96 10.63
N TYR A 8 3.61 -44.68 10.69
CA TYR A 8 4.63 -43.60 10.66
C TYR A 8 5.55 -43.63 11.90
N ASN A 9 4.98 -43.80 13.08
CA ASN A 9 5.74 -43.91 14.30
C ASN A 9 6.62 -45.18 14.36
N HIS A 10 6.12 -46.28 13.79
CA HIS A 10 6.88 -47.54 13.73
C HIS A 10 8.05 -47.43 12.73
N LEU A 11 7.85 -46.77 11.59
CA LEU A 11 8.91 -46.48 10.63
C LEU A 11 9.93 -45.51 11.22
N ASN A 12 9.52 -44.45 11.88
CA ASN A 12 10.44 -43.50 12.52
C ASN A 12 11.19 -44.10 13.71
N SER A 13 10.57 -44.94 14.52
CA SER A 13 11.25 -45.62 15.63
C SER A 13 12.28 -46.65 15.18
N SER A 14 12.10 -47.21 13.98
CA SER A 14 13.05 -48.15 13.37
C SER A 14 14.17 -47.46 12.56
N LEU A 15 13.97 -46.17 12.20
CA LEU A 15 14.93 -45.37 11.43
C LEU A 15 15.81 -44.45 12.29
N VAL A 16 15.60 -44.39 13.63
CA VAL A 16 16.49 -43.61 14.50
C VAL A 16 17.84 -44.30 14.54
N PRO A 17 18.91 -43.72 14.00
CA PRO A 17 20.25 -44.36 14.00
C PRO A 17 20.80 -44.39 15.43
N LYS A 18 20.82 -45.56 16.00
CA LYS A 18 21.58 -45.82 17.21
C LYS A 18 23.08 -45.80 16.86
N LYS A 19 23.71 -44.64 16.98
CA LYS A 19 25.15 -44.37 16.73
C LYS A 19 25.58 -44.33 15.25
N ARG A 20 26.38 -43.35 14.92
CA ARG A 20 26.86 -42.90 13.60
C ARG A 20 27.70 -43.91 12.80
N ASN A 21 27.93 -45.14 13.27
CA ASN A 21 28.82 -46.14 12.64
C ASN A 21 28.26 -47.56 12.63
N THR A 22 26.96 -47.79 12.79
CA THR A 22 26.41 -49.14 12.64
C THR A 22 25.86 -49.32 11.23
N THR A 23 26.53 -50.04 10.38
CA THR A 23 25.97 -50.60 9.16
C THR A 23 24.76 -51.44 9.52
N HIS A 24 23.57 -51.10 9.00
CA HIS A 24 22.36 -51.89 9.18
C HIS A 24 22.63 -53.34 8.76
N LYS A 25 22.32 -54.29 9.63
CA LYS A 25 22.46 -55.69 9.26
C LYS A 25 21.43 -56.01 8.17
N SER A 26 21.80 -56.77 7.17
CA SER A 26 20.92 -57.20 6.06
C SER A 26 19.62 -57.85 6.58
N SER A 27 19.68 -58.50 7.78
CA SER A 27 18.49 -59.08 8.44
C SER A 27 17.51 -58.02 8.96
N GLU A 28 17.99 -56.85 9.44
CA GLU A 28 17.15 -55.76 9.91
C GLU A 28 16.44 -55.07 8.74
N LEU A 29 17.15 -54.79 7.65
CA LEU A 29 16.58 -54.27 6.43
C LEU A 29 15.53 -55.22 5.83
N ARG A 30 15.77 -56.54 5.87
CA ARG A 30 14.80 -57.56 5.47
C ARG A 30 13.57 -57.58 6.37
N ALA A 31 13.73 -57.42 7.67
CA ALA A 31 12.61 -57.37 8.61
C ALA A 31 11.73 -56.13 8.39
N VAL A 32 12.37 -54.96 8.16
CA VAL A 32 11.65 -53.70 7.79
C VAL A 32 10.87 -53.88 6.46
N TYR A 33 11.55 -54.42 5.43
CA TYR A 33 10.92 -54.67 4.15
C TYR A 33 9.75 -55.64 4.25
N ASN A 34 9.91 -56.76 5.00
CA ASN A 34 8.84 -57.72 5.20
C ASN A 34 7.66 -57.14 6.00
N ASN A 35 7.92 -56.26 6.96
CA ASN A 35 6.88 -55.55 7.68
C ASN A 35 6.16 -54.58 6.79
N MET A 36 6.85 -53.79 5.97
CA MET A 36 6.24 -52.93 4.98
C MET A 36 5.39 -53.71 3.97
N ALA A 37 5.90 -54.85 3.48
CA ALA A 37 5.17 -55.74 2.55
C ALA A 37 3.90 -56.34 3.20
N ARG A 38 3.96 -56.70 4.51
CA ARG A 38 2.81 -57.18 5.27
C ARG A 38 1.75 -56.12 5.48
N TYR A 39 2.13 -54.89 5.80
CA TYR A 39 1.18 -53.78 5.96
C TYR A 39 0.53 -53.44 4.61
N ASN A 40 1.32 -53.37 3.52
CA ASN A 40 0.80 -53.15 2.17
C ASN A 40 -0.15 -54.28 1.66
N GLN A 41 0.05 -55.49 2.10
CA GLN A 41 -0.86 -56.62 1.75
C GLN A 41 -2.22 -56.56 2.46
N LYS A 42 -2.28 -55.92 3.63
CA LYS A 42 -3.52 -55.83 4.43
C LYS A 42 -4.28 -54.53 4.22
N SER A 43 -3.61 -53.49 3.69
CA SER A 43 -4.26 -52.20 3.43
C SER A 43 -4.84 -52.18 2.02
N PRO A 44 -6.12 -51.95 1.83
CA PRO A 44 -6.69 -51.77 0.50
C PRO A 44 -6.05 -50.54 -0.15
N MET A 45 -5.57 -50.72 -1.38
CA MET A 45 -5.07 -49.59 -2.20
C MET A 45 -6.27 -48.94 -2.88
N TYR A 46 -6.39 -47.64 -2.73
CA TYR A 46 -7.41 -46.84 -3.36
C TYR A 46 -6.79 -45.96 -4.45
N LEU A 47 -7.38 -45.96 -5.64
CA LEU A 47 -7.10 -45.00 -6.68
C LEU A 47 -8.11 -43.87 -6.57
N LEU A 48 -7.62 -42.66 -6.35
CA LEU A 48 -8.43 -41.47 -6.41
C LEU A 48 -8.46 -40.98 -7.87
N SER A 49 -9.62 -41.10 -8.53
CA SER A 49 -9.82 -40.54 -9.87
C SER A 49 -10.47 -39.17 -9.76
N LEU A 50 -9.74 -38.13 -10.15
CA LEU A 50 -10.18 -36.72 -10.15
C LEU A 50 -10.23 -36.20 -11.58
N SER A 51 -11.39 -35.70 -12.02
CA SER A 51 -11.47 -34.89 -13.25
C SER A 51 -10.80 -33.53 -13.04
N GLU A 52 -10.40 -32.86 -14.11
CA GLU A 52 -9.82 -31.49 -14.06
C GLU A 52 -10.72 -30.51 -13.31
N LYS A 53 -12.04 -30.58 -13.50
CA LYS A 53 -13.02 -29.76 -12.78
C LYS A 53 -12.95 -29.98 -11.26
N LYS A 54 -12.78 -31.24 -10.82
CA LYS A 54 -12.67 -31.56 -9.39
C LYS A 54 -11.32 -31.15 -8.81
N GLN A 55 -10.25 -31.22 -9.59
CA GLN A 55 -8.94 -30.70 -9.19
C GLN A 55 -9.01 -29.19 -8.99
N SER A 56 -9.59 -28.46 -9.93
CA SER A 56 -9.82 -27.01 -9.80
C SER A 56 -10.67 -26.68 -8.57
N GLN A 57 -11.73 -27.44 -8.31
CA GLN A 57 -12.57 -27.25 -7.12
C GLN A 57 -11.79 -27.46 -5.81
N ILE A 58 -10.90 -28.45 -5.74
CA ILE A 58 -10.02 -28.66 -4.58
C ILE A 58 -9.09 -27.46 -4.36
N ILE A 59 -8.49 -26.97 -5.44
CA ILE A 59 -7.60 -25.81 -5.39
C ILE A 59 -8.36 -24.59 -4.87
N ASN A 60 -9.53 -24.31 -5.45
CA ASN A 60 -10.35 -23.17 -5.04
C ASN A 60 -10.79 -23.24 -3.58
N ILE A 61 -11.18 -24.44 -3.08
CA ILE A 61 -11.52 -24.63 -1.66
C ILE A 61 -10.30 -24.32 -0.78
N LYS A 62 -9.13 -24.83 -1.16
CA LYS A 62 -7.90 -24.62 -0.40
C LYS A 62 -7.47 -23.15 -0.40
N GLU A 63 -7.50 -22.51 -1.56
CA GLU A 63 -7.16 -21.08 -1.69
C GLU A 63 -8.10 -20.21 -0.86
N ALA A 64 -9.40 -20.38 -1.00
CA ALA A 64 -10.38 -19.62 -0.21
C ALA A 64 -10.23 -19.87 1.30
N ALA A 65 -9.93 -21.11 1.72
CA ALA A 65 -9.68 -21.41 3.13
C ALA A 65 -8.39 -20.76 3.65
N ILE A 66 -7.32 -20.71 2.85
CA ILE A 66 -6.07 -20.03 3.21
C ILE A 66 -6.31 -18.53 3.35
N THR A 67 -6.95 -17.91 2.36
CA THR A 67 -7.27 -16.47 2.40
C THR A 67 -8.13 -16.15 3.63
N LEU A 68 -9.18 -16.93 3.89
CA LEU A 68 -10.05 -16.72 5.04
C LEU A 68 -9.29 -16.80 6.37
N ARG A 69 -8.34 -17.72 6.50
CA ARG A 69 -7.47 -17.84 7.68
C ARG A 69 -6.51 -16.66 7.81
N GLU A 70 -5.79 -16.34 6.74
CA GLU A 70 -4.80 -15.25 6.73
C GLU A 70 -5.44 -13.91 7.09
N VAL A 71 -6.61 -13.62 6.53
CA VAL A 71 -7.36 -12.40 6.85
C VAL A 71 -7.87 -12.42 8.30
N SER A 72 -8.37 -13.57 8.78
CA SER A 72 -8.79 -13.70 10.19
C SER A 72 -7.62 -13.50 11.15
N ASP A 73 -6.43 -13.99 10.81
CA ASP A 73 -5.22 -13.79 11.61
C ASP A 73 -4.78 -12.31 11.58
N CYS A 74 -4.89 -11.63 10.43
CA CYS A 74 -4.62 -10.18 10.34
C CYS A 74 -5.55 -9.36 11.25
N PHE A 75 -6.82 -9.70 11.34
CA PHE A 75 -7.77 -9.03 12.23
C PHE A 75 -7.55 -9.33 13.71
N SER A 76 -6.84 -10.40 14.05
CA SER A 76 -6.56 -10.77 15.43
C SER A 76 -5.42 -9.96 16.04
N ASP A 77 -4.54 -9.42 15.24
CA ASP A 77 -3.43 -8.60 15.71
C ASP A 77 -3.92 -7.15 15.92
N THR A 78 -4.24 -6.82 17.16
CA THR A 78 -4.68 -5.47 17.55
C THR A 78 -3.61 -4.40 17.36
N ASN A 79 -2.34 -4.79 17.20
CA ASN A 79 -1.24 -3.89 16.88
C ASN A 79 -0.97 -3.81 15.37
N SER A 80 -1.76 -4.50 14.56
CA SER A 80 -1.59 -4.44 13.11
C SER A 80 -1.90 -3.02 12.57
N ASP A 81 -1.28 -2.68 11.46
CA ASP A 81 -1.51 -1.40 10.76
C ASP A 81 -2.99 -1.17 10.43
N ILE A 82 -3.78 -2.24 10.31
CA ILE A 82 -5.23 -2.20 10.06
C ILE A 82 -5.99 -1.37 11.11
N TYR A 83 -5.57 -1.44 12.38
CA TYR A 83 -6.23 -0.75 13.48
C TYR A 83 -5.44 0.45 13.99
N THR A 84 -4.13 0.45 13.82
CA THR A 84 -3.24 1.49 14.36
C THR A 84 -2.98 2.62 13.38
N LYS A 85 -3.16 2.36 12.09
CA LYS A 85 -3.01 3.37 11.05
C LYS A 85 -4.14 4.39 11.15
N LYS A 86 -3.78 5.65 11.27
CA LYS A 86 -4.73 6.75 11.31
C LYS A 86 -4.60 7.59 10.04
N MET A 87 -5.73 8.08 9.56
CA MET A 87 -5.82 9.11 8.54
C MET A 87 -5.94 10.47 9.21
N LEU A 88 -5.38 11.44 8.55
CA LEU A 88 -5.59 12.82 8.86
C LEU A 88 -6.82 13.30 8.06
N HIS A 89 -7.79 13.85 8.77
CA HIS A 89 -8.98 14.44 8.18
C HIS A 89 -8.99 15.93 8.47
N SER A 90 -9.17 16.74 7.43
CA SER A 90 -9.36 18.18 7.51
C SER A 90 -10.84 18.50 7.32
N ASP A 91 -11.42 19.35 8.15
CA ASP A 91 -12.78 19.82 7.96
C ASP A 91 -12.90 20.83 6.81
N ASN A 92 -11.75 21.33 6.30
CA ASN A 92 -11.67 22.19 5.13
C ASN A 92 -10.44 21.85 4.27
N GLU A 93 -10.58 20.83 3.42
CA GLU A 93 -9.52 20.37 2.52
C GLU A 93 -9.14 21.39 1.43
N GLU A 94 -10.00 22.38 1.15
CA GLU A 94 -9.63 23.44 0.22
C GLU A 94 -8.57 24.38 0.79
N SER A 95 -8.51 24.53 2.11
CA SER A 95 -7.54 25.38 2.79
C SER A 95 -6.33 24.60 3.26
N ILE A 96 -6.53 23.43 3.86
CA ILE A 96 -5.45 22.62 4.44
C ILE A 96 -5.69 21.16 4.11
N THR A 97 -4.71 20.53 3.51
CA THR A 97 -4.62 19.06 3.42
C THR A 97 -3.44 18.58 4.23
N GLY A 98 -3.41 17.29 4.52
CA GLY A 98 -2.29 16.74 5.25
C GLY A 98 -2.12 15.25 5.05
N SER A 99 -0.95 14.77 5.39
CA SER A 99 -0.58 13.37 5.31
C SER A 99 0.22 12.93 6.52
N PHE A 100 0.09 11.66 6.87
CA PHE A 100 0.93 11.02 7.88
C PHE A 100 2.26 10.60 7.24
N LYS A 101 3.38 10.94 7.88
CA LYS A 101 4.71 10.52 7.43
C LYS A 101 5.24 9.30 8.16
N ARG A 102 5.36 9.40 9.47
CA ARG A 102 5.91 8.33 10.31
C ARG A 102 5.79 8.69 11.80
N GLY A 103 5.91 7.70 12.67
CA GLY A 103 5.97 7.91 14.12
C GLY A 103 4.69 7.51 14.84
N ASP A 104 4.56 7.91 16.08
CA ASP A 104 3.40 7.59 16.91
C ASP A 104 2.43 8.77 16.94
N LEU A 105 1.27 8.61 16.33
CA LEU A 105 0.20 9.60 16.35
C LEU A 105 -0.38 9.84 17.75
N ASN A 106 -0.18 8.93 18.70
CA ASN A 106 -0.61 9.13 20.07
C ASN A 106 0.20 10.20 20.81
N SER A 107 1.34 10.62 20.25
CA SER A 107 2.14 11.74 20.75
C SER A 107 1.58 13.11 20.34
N LEU A 108 0.60 13.15 19.45
CA LEU A 108 -0.12 14.35 19.03
C LEU A 108 -1.44 14.48 19.78
N PRO A 109 -1.95 15.71 19.99
CA PRO A 109 -3.32 15.92 20.45
C PRO A 109 -4.31 15.22 19.52
N SER A 110 -5.50 14.86 20.01
CA SER A 110 -6.54 14.21 19.19
C SER A 110 -7.04 15.07 18.04
N GLU A 111 -6.94 16.40 18.20
CA GLU A 111 -7.31 17.40 17.21
C GLU A 111 -6.31 18.55 17.23
N LEU A 112 -6.08 19.15 16.08
CA LEU A 112 -5.30 20.37 15.91
C LEU A 112 -6.18 21.43 15.26
N GLN A 113 -6.24 22.61 15.85
CA GLN A 113 -6.90 23.77 15.23
C GLN A 113 -5.84 24.63 14.56
N ILE A 114 -5.95 24.81 13.25
CA ILE A 114 -4.98 25.53 12.46
C ILE A 114 -5.71 26.62 11.67
N GLN A 115 -5.25 27.86 11.81
CA GLN A 115 -5.74 28.96 11.00
C GLN A 115 -4.58 29.50 10.15
N VAL A 116 -4.81 29.61 8.86
CA VAL A 116 -3.84 30.14 7.91
C VAL A 116 -4.22 31.60 7.60
N ASP A 117 -3.41 32.53 8.07
CA ASP A 117 -3.63 33.96 7.82
C ASP A 117 -3.11 34.38 6.44
N SER A 118 -1.93 33.89 6.04
CA SER A 118 -1.34 34.13 4.72
C SER A 118 -0.45 32.99 4.29
N LEU A 119 -0.38 32.77 2.97
CA LEU A 119 0.52 31.80 2.37
C LEU A 119 1.91 32.38 2.17
N ALA A 120 2.92 31.50 2.18
CA ALA A 120 4.24 31.83 1.68
C ALA A 120 4.18 32.11 0.17
N SER A 121 4.84 33.16 -0.27
CA SER A 121 4.94 33.53 -1.67
C SER A 121 6.37 33.48 -2.17
N GLU A 122 6.52 33.17 -3.44
CA GLU A 122 7.78 33.24 -4.16
C GLU A 122 8.15 34.70 -4.49
N GLN A 123 9.43 34.94 -4.75
CA GLN A 123 9.86 36.19 -5.36
C GLN A 123 9.55 36.17 -6.85
N ILE A 124 8.82 37.18 -7.32
CA ILE A 124 8.53 37.36 -8.74
C ILE A 124 9.09 38.71 -9.17
N ASN A 125 10.05 38.72 -10.09
CA ASN A 125 10.48 39.92 -10.76
C ASN A 125 9.86 39.93 -12.17
N VAL A 126 9.30 41.08 -12.54
CA VAL A 126 8.78 41.31 -13.90
C VAL A 126 9.62 42.41 -14.53
N GLY A 127 10.31 42.02 -15.56
CA GLY A 127 11.18 42.91 -16.29
C GLY A 127 10.41 43.96 -17.13
N ASN A 128 11.16 44.89 -17.71
CA ASN A 128 10.60 45.93 -18.57
C ASN A 128 10.11 45.30 -19.89
N TYR A 129 8.93 45.70 -20.33
CA TYR A 129 8.45 45.40 -21.67
C TYR A 129 9.23 46.18 -22.70
N VAL A 130 9.86 45.48 -23.63
CA VAL A 130 10.64 46.06 -24.72
C VAL A 130 10.17 45.45 -26.04
N SER A 131 10.24 46.22 -27.11
CA SER A 131 9.85 45.75 -28.45
C SER A 131 10.69 44.54 -28.84
N SER A 132 10.04 43.42 -29.13
CA SER A 132 10.70 42.13 -29.41
C SER A 132 11.71 42.20 -30.55
N ASN A 133 11.39 42.98 -31.59
CA ASN A 133 12.26 43.22 -32.75
C ASN A 133 13.18 44.42 -32.57
N GLY A 134 13.07 45.15 -31.44
CA GLY A 134 13.90 46.31 -31.13
C GLY A 134 15.32 45.89 -30.79
N ARG A 135 16.21 46.86 -30.76
CA ARG A 135 17.65 46.71 -30.45
C ARG A 135 18.01 47.80 -29.43
N ASN A 136 17.75 47.51 -28.17
CA ASN A 136 17.94 48.51 -27.09
C ASN A 136 19.32 48.46 -26.49
N ILE A 137 20.11 47.43 -26.81
CA ILE A 137 21.46 47.21 -26.27
C ILE A 137 22.48 47.32 -27.38
N ASN A 138 23.59 48.00 -27.12
CA ASN A 138 24.74 48.10 -28.03
C ASN A 138 25.46 46.76 -28.15
N PRO A 139 26.04 46.45 -29.33
CA PRO A 139 26.89 45.26 -29.48
C PRO A 139 28.07 45.30 -28.51
N GLY A 140 28.35 44.16 -27.87
CA GLY A 140 29.42 44.05 -26.87
C GLY A 140 29.34 42.78 -26.02
N ASN A 141 30.26 42.64 -25.11
CA ASN A 141 30.25 41.55 -24.12
C ASN A 141 29.87 42.11 -22.75
N TYR A 142 28.73 41.68 -22.27
CA TYR A 142 28.20 42.08 -20.96
C TYR A 142 28.35 40.96 -19.96
N THR A 143 28.83 41.29 -18.77
CA THR A 143 29.01 40.30 -17.72
C THR A 143 28.07 40.61 -16.56
N ILE A 144 27.21 39.65 -16.24
CA ILE A 144 26.22 39.75 -15.16
C ILE A 144 26.53 38.70 -14.10
N THR A 145 26.33 39.05 -12.86
CA THR A 145 26.39 38.13 -11.74
C THR A 145 25.00 37.97 -11.17
N LEU A 146 24.49 36.76 -11.14
CA LEU A 146 23.29 36.39 -10.43
C LEU A 146 23.70 35.95 -9.02
N PHE A 147 23.17 36.60 -8.02
CA PHE A 147 23.26 36.21 -6.63
C PHE A 147 21.96 35.46 -6.26
N SER A 148 22.10 34.31 -5.68
CA SER A 148 21.00 33.51 -5.10
C SER A 148 21.27 33.35 -3.61
N SER A 149 20.28 33.04 -2.81
CA SER A 149 20.39 32.88 -1.36
C SER A 149 21.53 31.97 -0.91
N ASN A 150 21.92 30.99 -1.72
CA ASN A 150 22.94 29.97 -1.38
C ASN A 150 24.19 29.99 -2.29
N SER A 151 24.19 30.77 -3.36
CA SER A 151 25.25 30.73 -4.36
C SER A 151 25.27 31.97 -5.25
N SER A 152 26.32 32.11 -6.03
CA SER A 152 26.40 33.14 -7.09
C SER A 152 26.95 32.52 -8.36
N ALA A 153 26.47 33.01 -9.50
CA ALA A 153 27.03 32.64 -10.79
C ALA A 153 27.25 33.87 -11.66
N LYS A 154 28.44 33.92 -12.23
CA LYS A 154 28.85 34.94 -13.20
C LYS A 154 28.75 34.39 -14.61
N PHE A 155 28.12 35.10 -15.52
CA PHE A 155 27.98 34.70 -16.92
C PHE A 155 28.16 35.93 -17.84
N SER A 156 28.68 35.68 -19.04
CA SER A 156 28.90 36.70 -20.04
C SER A 156 27.95 36.52 -21.21
N VAL A 157 27.25 37.56 -21.57
CA VAL A 157 26.33 37.61 -22.70
C VAL A 157 26.98 38.41 -23.82
N SER A 158 27.30 37.75 -24.92
CA SER A 158 27.79 38.41 -26.13
C SER A 158 26.61 38.86 -26.99
N ILE A 159 26.58 40.15 -27.32
CA ILE A 159 25.49 40.74 -28.12
C ILE A 159 26.08 41.19 -29.45
N ALA A 160 25.56 40.66 -30.55
CA ALA A 160 25.91 41.04 -31.90
C ALA A 160 25.06 42.20 -32.41
N LYS A 161 25.50 42.81 -33.49
CA LYS A 161 24.79 43.95 -34.09
C LYS A 161 23.39 43.60 -34.62
N GLU A 162 23.21 42.33 -34.96
CA GLU A 162 21.95 41.80 -35.50
C GLU A 162 20.97 41.32 -34.42
N ASP A 163 21.43 41.18 -33.16
CA ASP A 163 20.62 40.68 -32.06
C ASP A 163 19.45 41.63 -31.77
N THR A 164 18.27 41.01 -31.66
CA THR A 164 17.04 41.69 -31.24
C THR A 164 16.82 41.49 -29.73
N ASN A 165 15.97 42.31 -29.13
CA ASN A 165 15.62 42.15 -27.72
C ASN A 165 15.13 40.73 -27.41
N SER A 166 14.28 40.15 -28.30
CA SER A 166 13.80 38.76 -28.15
C SER A 166 14.95 37.77 -28.15
N SER A 167 15.96 37.90 -29.02
CA SER A 167 17.09 36.96 -29.06
C SER A 167 17.97 37.08 -27.80
N ILE A 168 18.11 38.28 -27.24
CA ILE A 168 18.85 38.53 -26.01
C ILE A 168 18.09 37.95 -24.82
N GLN A 169 16.77 38.19 -24.75
CA GLN A 169 15.93 37.63 -23.67
C GLN A 169 15.94 36.08 -23.68
N GLN A 170 15.85 35.45 -24.85
CA GLN A 170 15.96 33.98 -24.97
C GLN A 170 17.33 33.46 -24.48
N ARG A 171 18.38 34.18 -24.79
CA ARG A 171 19.75 33.81 -24.35
C ARG A 171 19.90 33.97 -22.83
N LEU A 172 19.36 35.06 -22.25
CA LEU A 172 19.32 35.24 -20.80
C LEU A 172 18.51 34.16 -20.12
N GLN A 173 17.34 33.87 -20.64
CA GLN A 173 16.51 32.76 -20.13
C GLN A 173 17.27 31.44 -20.11
N GLN A 174 17.90 31.07 -21.22
CA GLN A 174 18.67 29.81 -21.31
C GLN A 174 19.86 29.80 -20.34
N TYR A 175 20.60 30.91 -20.21
CA TYR A 175 21.75 30.97 -19.32
C TYR A 175 21.35 30.85 -17.84
N ILE A 176 20.25 31.47 -17.44
CA ILE A 176 19.79 31.43 -16.05
C ILE A 176 19.22 30.09 -15.74
N ASN A 177 18.27 29.56 -16.57
CA ASN A 177 17.60 28.29 -16.31
C ASN A 177 18.57 27.08 -16.30
N ASN A 178 19.61 27.11 -17.17
CA ASN A 178 20.61 26.04 -17.21
C ASN A 178 21.53 25.96 -15.99
N ARG A 179 21.54 26.99 -15.15
CA ARG A 179 22.38 27.02 -13.94
C ARG A 179 21.75 26.43 -12.70
N ASN A 180 20.41 26.22 -12.71
CA ASN A 180 19.66 25.68 -11.57
C ASN A 180 19.97 26.37 -10.23
N LEU A 181 20.01 27.71 -10.24
CA LEU A 181 20.35 28.53 -9.08
C LEU A 181 19.12 28.94 -8.25
N GLY A 182 18.05 28.22 -8.31
CA GLY A 182 16.81 28.55 -7.60
C GLY A 182 16.03 29.72 -8.26
N VAL A 183 16.31 30.01 -9.53
CA VAL A 183 15.61 31.05 -10.31
C VAL A 183 15.15 30.43 -11.62
N GLN A 184 13.89 30.59 -11.95
CA GLN A 184 13.30 30.18 -13.20
C GLN A 184 12.86 31.41 -14.00
N VAL A 185 13.26 31.46 -15.26
CA VAL A 185 12.98 32.59 -16.14
C VAL A 185 12.06 32.15 -17.26
N SER A 186 11.01 32.91 -17.48
CA SER A 186 10.11 32.82 -18.63
C SER A 186 10.02 34.12 -19.39
N ILE A 187 9.63 34.07 -20.66
CA ILE A 187 9.39 35.25 -21.49
C ILE A 187 7.88 35.43 -21.61
N ILE A 188 7.40 36.58 -21.19
CA ILE A 188 6.02 36.98 -21.35
C ILE A 188 5.92 38.01 -22.49
N SER A 189 4.86 37.96 -23.28
CA SER A 189 4.68 38.81 -24.44
C SER A 189 3.32 39.49 -24.40
N GLU A 190 3.32 40.80 -24.73
CA GLU A 190 2.13 41.61 -24.89
C GLU A 190 2.19 42.33 -26.23
N GLY A 191 1.38 41.88 -27.20
CA GLY A 191 1.44 42.38 -28.56
C GLY A 191 2.82 42.18 -29.21
N ASN A 192 3.50 43.26 -29.50
CA ASN A 192 4.86 43.29 -30.11
C ASN A 192 5.98 43.37 -29.08
N ASP A 193 5.65 43.55 -27.83
CA ASP A 193 6.61 43.72 -26.74
C ASP A 193 6.77 42.44 -25.94
N SER A 194 7.94 42.25 -25.37
CA SER A 194 8.26 41.09 -24.51
C SER A 194 9.02 41.52 -23.26
N ALA A 195 8.80 40.79 -22.16
CA ALA A 195 9.51 40.99 -20.91
C ALA A 195 9.98 39.67 -20.34
N LEU A 196 10.99 39.68 -19.49
CA LEU A 196 11.46 38.56 -18.72
C LEU A 196 10.66 38.51 -17.40
N MET A 197 10.06 37.36 -17.08
CA MET A 197 9.50 37.08 -15.77
C MET A 197 10.42 36.08 -15.08
N LEU A 198 10.89 36.43 -13.89
CA LEU A 198 11.82 35.65 -13.10
C LEU A 198 11.16 35.28 -11.78
N ASN A 199 11.07 33.96 -11.51
CA ASN A 199 10.46 33.43 -10.30
C ASN A 199 11.51 32.70 -9.48
N SER A 200 11.48 32.87 -8.17
CA SER A 200 12.23 31.95 -7.30
C SER A 200 11.60 30.58 -7.26
N THR A 201 12.40 29.54 -7.13
CA THR A 201 11.88 28.17 -6.94
C THR A 201 11.40 27.93 -5.51
N ASP A 202 11.93 28.69 -4.58
CA ASP A 202 11.59 28.62 -3.17
C ASP A 202 10.64 29.76 -2.79
N THR A 203 9.74 29.47 -1.88
CA THR A 203 8.81 30.44 -1.27
C THR A 203 9.39 30.99 0.04
N GLY A 204 8.73 31.98 0.61
CA GLY A 204 9.10 32.58 1.88
C GLY A 204 10.26 33.56 1.75
N ARG A 205 10.68 34.15 2.83
CA ARG A 205 11.81 35.06 2.87
C ARG A 205 13.13 34.30 2.87
N ALA A 206 14.04 34.69 2.01
CA ALA A 206 15.41 34.17 2.05
C ALA A 206 16.15 34.66 3.30
N ALA A 207 17.18 33.93 3.71
CA ALA A 207 18.08 34.31 4.83
C ALA A 207 19.11 35.37 4.40
N THR A 208 18.68 36.35 3.60
CA THR A 208 19.46 37.50 3.15
C THR A 208 18.98 38.76 3.87
N ASP A 209 19.78 39.80 3.91
CA ASP A 209 19.44 41.06 4.63
C ASP A 209 18.14 41.69 4.11
N ASP A 210 17.89 41.60 2.79
CA ASP A 210 16.71 42.12 2.11
C ASP A 210 15.57 41.08 2.06
N GLY A 211 15.86 39.81 2.38
CA GLY A 211 14.93 38.71 2.31
C GLY A 211 14.68 38.20 0.89
N LEU A 212 15.39 38.66 -0.12
CA LEU A 212 15.21 38.26 -1.51
C LEU A 212 15.96 36.97 -1.82
N HIS A 213 15.34 36.11 -2.64
CA HIS A 213 15.97 34.88 -3.09
C HIS A 213 17.04 35.08 -4.13
N PHE A 214 16.91 36.12 -4.95
CA PHE A 214 17.87 36.41 -5.99
C PHE A 214 17.93 37.91 -6.30
N SER A 215 19.10 38.34 -6.76
CA SER A 215 19.35 39.66 -7.31
C SER A 215 20.44 39.59 -8.39
N PHE A 216 20.50 40.60 -9.24
CA PHE A 216 21.51 40.72 -10.29
C PHE A 216 22.38 41.93 -10.04
N ASP A 217 23.68 41.78 -10.29
CA ASP A 217 24.67 42.88 -10.27
C ASP A 217 25.63 42.74 -11.47
N ALA A 218 26.17 43.85 -11.90
CA ALA A 218 27.11 43.91 -13.01
C ALA A 218 27.98 45.15 -12.90
N SER A 219 29.17 45.11 -13.47
CA SER A 219 30.00 46.33 -13.62
C SER A 219 29.38 47.32 -14.61
N ASP A 220 28.62 46.83 -15.60
CA ASP A 220 27.80 47.59 -16.52
C ASP A 220 26.35 47.16 -16.37
N HIS A 221 25.56 48.03 -15.76
CA HIS A 221 24.14 47.74 -15.44
C HIS A 221 23.20 47.84 -16.65
N THR A 222 23.71 48.18 -17.85
CA THR A 222 22.87 48.41 -19.04
C THR A 222 21.89 47.28 -19.33
N LEU A 223 22.31 45.98 -19.21
CA LEU A 223 21.43 44.86 -19.40
C LEU A 223 20.38 44.74 -18.29
N ILE A 224 20.81 44.91 -17.04
CA ILE A 224 19.94 44.79 -15.86
C ILE A 224 18.86 45.86 -15.92
N ASP A 225 19.24 47.12 -16.22
CA ASP A 225 18.31 48.24 -16.24
C ASP A 225 17.38 48.21 -17.46
N THR A 226 17.93 47.86 -18.63
CA THR A 226 17.11 47.78 -19.85
C THR A 226 16.03 46.73 -19.77
N TYR A 227 16.37 45.52 -19.28
CA TYR A 227 15.41 44.42 -19.14
C TYR A 227 14.72 44.37 -17.78
N GLY A 228 15.09 45.24 -16.81
CA GLY A 228 14.45 45.31 -15.50
C GLY A 228 14.60 44.05 -14.65
N LEU A 229 15.77 43.41 -14.67
CA LEU A 229 15.95 42.10 -14.03
C LEU A 229 15.75 42.13 -12.50
N ASN A 230 15.97 43.27 -11.87
CA ASN A 230 15.77 43.47 -10.43
C ASN A 230 14.42 44.12 -10.06
N ASN A 231 13.51 44.28 -11.01
CA ASN A 231 12.19 44.85 -10.74
C ASN A 231 11.32 43.85 -9.99
N VAL A 232 11.30 43.91 -8.67
CA VAL A 232 10.50 43.05 -7.82
C VAL A 232 9.01 43.42 -7.97
N HIS A 233 8.23 42.52 -8.54
CA HIS A 233 6.78 42.65 -8.67
C HIS A 233 6.09 42.10 -7.44
N THR A 234 6.49 40.87 -6.99
CA THR A 234 6.02 40.26 -5.77
C THR A 234 7.22 39.95 -4.89
N ALA A 235 7.24 40.56 -3.70
CA ALA A 235 8.27 40.23 -2.71
C ALA A 235 7.98 38.88 -2.06
N PRO A 236 9.00 38.06 -1.78
CA PRO A 236 8.84 36.81 -1.07
C PRO A 236 8.35 37.05 0.35
N GLN A 237 7.37 36.27 0.80
CA GLN A 237 6.79 36.37 2.13
C GLN A 237 6.64 35.00 2.75
N ASP A 238 6.87 34.92 4.06
CA ASP A 238 6.61 33.70 4.83
C ASP A 238 5.11 33.50 5.02
N SER A 239 4.69 32.23 5.10
CA SER A 239 3.36 31.91 5.56
C SER A 239 3.19 32.31 7.02
N GLN A 240 2.01 32.81 7.35
CA GLN A 240 1.61 33.14 8.72
C GLN A 240 0.41 32.25 9.06
N PHE A 241 0.51 31.57 10.17
CA PHE A 241 -0.54 30.65 10.63
C PHE A 241 -0.51 30.51 12.15
N SER A 242 -1.58 30.02 12.72
CA SER A 242 -1.61 29.64 14.13
C SER A 242 -1.94 28.16 14.29
N ILE A 243 -1.35 27.52 15.30
CA ILE A 243 -1.66 26.16 15.72
C ILE A 243 -2.15 26.22 17.14
N ASN A 244 -3.40 25.76 17.38
CA ASN A 244 -4.05 25.85 18.71
C ASN A 244 -4.01 27.25 19.33
N GLY A 245 -4.04 28.28 18.48
CA GLY A 245 -4.00 29.70 18.90
C GLY A 245 -2.59 30.26 19.11
N GLU A 246 -1.52 29.50 18.91
CA GLU A 246 -0.14 29.97 18.93
C GLU A 246 0.31 30.33 17.52
N ASN A 247 0.86 31.56 17.33
CA ASN A 247 1.28 32.07 16.04
C ASN A 247 2.64 31.48 15.62
N HIS A 248 2.70 31.07 14.36
CA HIS A 248 3.87 30.53 13.72
C HIS A 248 4.09 31.16 12.34
N SER A 249 5.31 31.06 11.84
CA SER A 249 5.64 31.42 10.47
C SER A 249 6.54 30.35 9.84
N SER A 250 6.41 30.19 8.54
CA SER A 250 7.25 29.24 7.76
C SER A 250 7.57 29.82 6.39
N SER A 251 8.76 29.58 5.90
CA SER A 251 9.12 29.90 4.52
C SER A 251 8.44 29.04 3.46
N SER A 252 7.71 28.00 3.88
CA SER A 252 7.02 27.06 3.01
C SER A 252 5.53 26.99 3.37
N ASN A 253 4.71 26.67 2.37
CA ASN A 253 3.29 26.29 2.57
C ASN A 253 3.14 24.83 2.96
N GLN A 254 4.23 24.07 2.93
CA GLN A 254 4.28 22.71 3.43
C GLN A 254 5.02 22.69 4.75
N ILE A 255 4.33 22.29 5.81
CA ILE A 255 4.89 22.27 7.17
C ILE A 255 4.86 20.87 7.75
N SER A 256 5.87 20.53 8.52
CA SER A 256 5.93 19.25 9.24
C SER A 256 5.79 19.48 10.74
N ILE A 257 4.80 18.81 11.35
CA ILE A 257 4.59 18.84 12.80
C ILE A 257 5.24 17.60 13.41
N ASN A 258 6.23 17.82 14.28
CA ASN A 258 6.98 16.76 14.99
C ASN A 258 7.58 15.68 14.08
N GLN A 259 7.70 15.93 12.76
CA GLN A 259 8.09 14.95 11.74
C GLN A 259 7.11 13.76 11.61
N ILE A 260 5.92 13.86 12.21
CA ILE A 260 4.87 12.85 12.22
C ILE A 260 3.88 13.11 11.09
N ILE A 261 3.42 14.35 10.98
CA ILE A 261 2.47 14.77 9.95
C ILE A 261 3.06 15.88 9.09
N GLU A 262 2.62 15.95 7.87
CA GLU A 262 2.88 16.99 6.92
C GLU A 262 1.57 17.63 6.50
N LEU A 263 1.51 18.95 6.57
CA LEU A 263 0.36 19.76 6.21
C LEU A 263 0.71 20.65 5.03
N ASP A 264 -0.18 20.70 4.05
CA ASP A 264 -0.08 21.54 2.87
C ASP A 264 -1.15 22.63 2.92
N PHE A 265 -0.72 23.88 2.94
CA PHE A 265 -1.59 25.05 2.92
C PHE A 265 -1.87 25.49 1.49
N HIS A 266 -3.16 25.54 1.11
CA HIS A 266 -3.60 25.90 -0.24
C HIS A 266 -4.21 27.30 -0.32
N LYS A 267 -4.92 27.69 0.75
CA LYS A 267 -5.58 29.01 0.85
C LYS A 267 -5.58 29.52 2.27
N PRO A 268 -5.60 30.84 2.49
CA PRO A 268 -5.92 31.41 3.78
C PRO A 268 -7.31 30.94 4.25
N SER A 269 -7.47 30.75 5.55
CA SER A 269 -8.73 30.33 6.17
C SER A 269 -9.33 31.44 7.01
N ASP A 270 -10.64 31.70 6.83
CA ASP A 270 -11.35 32.75 7.57
C ASP A 270 -11.59 32.35 9.05
N ALA A 271 -11.56 31.05 9.32
CA ALA A 271 -11.73 30.46 10.64
C ALA A 271 -10.74 29.32 10.85
N PRO A 272 -10.45 28.92 12.10
CA PRO A 272 -9.62 27.77 12.38
C PRO A 272 -10.16 26.50 11.70
N VAL A 273 -9.30 25.79 10.99
CA VAL A 273 -9.56 24.50 10.38
C VAL A 273 -9.19 23.41 11.37
N THR A 274 -10.08 22.45 11.59
CA THR A 274 -9.86 21.35 12.51
C THR A 274 -9.25 20.16 11.77
N ILE A 275 -8.03 19.81 12.16
CA ILE A 275 -7.36 18.59 11.70
C ILE A 275 -7.57 17.52 12.77
N SER A 276 -8.29 16.46 12.42
CA SER A 276 -8.57 15.32 13.30
C SER A 276 -7.88 14.05 12.81
N PHE A 277 -7.58 13.14 13.74
CA PHE A 277 -6.92 11.87 13.46
C PHE A 277 -7.92 10.74 13.65
N THR A 278 -8.49 10.28 12.56
CA THR A 278 -9.41 9.13 12.53
C THR A 278 -8.68 7.85 12.13
N PRO A 279 -9.11 6.67 12.62
CA PRO A 279 -8.57 5.41 12.10
C PRO A 279 -8.73 5.33 10.58
N ASP A 280 -7.68 4.91 9.88
CA ASP A 280 -7.76 4.62 8.44
C ASP A 280 -8.51 3.31 8.26
N THR A 281 -9.75 3.41 7.80
CA THR A 281 -10.60 2.23 7.58
C THR A 281 -10.41 1.59 6.22
N ASN A 282 -9.66 2.20 5.30
CA ASN A 282 -9.53 1.68 3.93
C ASN A 282 -8.85 0.31 3.90
N ASP A 283 -7.74 0.16 4.62
CA ASP A 283 -7.03 -1.12 4.68
C ASP A 283 -7.90 -2.19 5.38
N ALA A 284 -8.63 -1.82 6.44
CA ALA A 284 -9.58 -2.71 7.11
C ALA A 284 -10.72 -3.14 6.17
N MET A 285 -11.30 -2.20 5.42
CA MET A 285 -12.37 -2.50 4.46
C MET A 285 -11.89 -3.43 3.34
N ASN A 286 -10.69 -3.22 2.81
CA ASN A 286 -10.10 -4.13 1.81
C ASN A 286 -9.92 -5.55 2.37
N GLN A 287 -9.47 -5.69 3.62
CA GLN A 287 -9.35 -7.00 4.26
C GLN A 287 -10.71 -7.63 4.54
N ILE A 288 -11.72 -6.84 4.93
CA ILE A 288 -13.10 -7.30 5.09
C ILE A 288 -13.66 -7.82 3.75
N ASP A 289 -13.36 -7.13 2.65
CA ASP A 289 -13.76 -7.57 1.31
C ASP A 289 -13.14 -8.93 0.97
N MET A 290 -11.85 -9.10 1.21
CA MET A 290 -11.17 -10.38 1.01
C MET A 290 -11.77 -11.50 1.89
N PHE A 291 -12.14 -11.19 3.14
CA PHE A 291 -12.79 -12.13 4.04
C PHE A 291 -14.16 -12.56 3.50
N VAL A 292 -15.00 -11.59 3.13
CA VAL A 292 -16.35 -11.83 2.61
C VAL A 292 -16.29 -12.60 1.29
N ASP A 293 -15.41 -12.24 0.39
CA ASP A 293 -15.23 -12.90 -0.90
C ASP A 293 -14.74 -14.34 -0.73
N ALA A 294 -13.78 -14.59 0.15
CA ALA A 294 -13.28 -15.93 0.45
C ALA A 294 -14.38 -16.81 1.06
N TYR A 295 -15.15 -16.28 2.02
CA TYR A 295 -16.28 -16.99 2.61
C TYR A 295 -17.36 -17.28 1.57
N ASN A 296 -17.81 -16.29 0.81
CA ASN A 296 -18.84 -16.43 -0.22
C ASN A 296 -18.42 -17.41 -1.32
N SER A 297 -17.13 -17.43 -1.68
CA SER A 297 -16.57 -18.42 -2.60
C SER A 297 -16.70 -19.85 -2.07
N LEU A 298 -16.48 -20.08 -0.76
CA LEU A 298 -16.68 -21.38 -0.15
C LEU A 298 -18.16 -21.79 -0.16
N VAL A 299 -19.08 -20.83 0.08
CA VAL A 299 -20.54 -21.08 -0.04
C VAL A 299 -20.90 -21.47 -1.46
N ASP A 300 -20.41 -20.75 -2.48
CA ASP A 300 -20.67 -21.07 -3.89
C ASP A 300 -20.11 -22.44 -4.30
N LEU A 301 -18.93 -22.80 -3.82
CA LEU A 301 -18.34 -24.12 -4.04
C LEU A 301 -19.13 -25.24 -3.36
N SER A 302 -19.84 -24.94 -2.27
CA SER A 302 -20.70 -25.87 -1.56
C SER A 302 -22.09 -26.04 -2.21
N ASP A 303 -22.60 -24.99 -2.86
CA ASP A 303 -23.93 -24.95 -3.51
C ASP A 303 -23.90 -25.46 -4.96
N SER A 304 -22.99 -26.39 -5.27
CA SER A 304 -23.07 -27.04 -6.58
C SER A 304 -24.47 -27.67 -6.73
N LYS A 305 -25.15 -27.36 -7.85
CA LYS A 305 -26.53 -27.78 -8.18
C LYS A 305 -26.81 -29.31 -8.07
N GLU A 306 -25.79 -30.08 -7.78
CA GLU A 306 -25.85 -31.49 -7.42
C GLU A 306 -26.16 -31.65 -5.92
N LYS A 307 -27.37 -31.36 -5.52
CA LYS A 307 -27.88 -31.44 -4.13
C LYS A 307 -27.71 -32.82 -3.41
N ILE A 308 -27.04 -33.76 -4.03
CA ILE A 308 -26.86 -35.13 -3.53
C ILE A 308 -25.38 -35.43 -3.21
N ASN A 309 -24.50 -34.46 -3.33
CA ASN A 309 -23.06 -34.66 -3.12
C ASN A 309 -22.69 -34.58 -1.63
N PRO A 310 -22.31 -35.69 -0.97
CA PRO A 310 -21.93 -35.66 0.44
C PRO A 310 -20.77 -34.69 0.76
N GLY A 311 -19.82 -34.55 -0.16
CA GLY A 311 -18.68 -33.66 0.03
C GLY A 311 -19.07 -32.16 0.08
N SER A 312 -19.89 -31.72 -0.87
CA SER A 312 -20.40 -30.34 -0.88
C SER A 312 -21.29 -30.05 0.33
N ARG A 313 -22.09 -31.02 0.78
CA ARG A 313 -22.89 -30.90 2.00
C ARG A 313 -22.01 -30.74 3.23
N ASN A 314 -20.91 -31.48 3.33
CA ASN A 314 -19.95 -31.31 4.44
C ASN A 314 -19.34 -29.94 4.44
N LEU A 315 -18.93 -29.43 3.27
CA LEU A 315 -18.40 -28.07 3.13
C LEU A 315 -19.42 -27.03 3.60
N PHE A 316 -20.65 -27.12 3.09
CA PHE A 316 -21.75 -26.24 3.49
C PHE A 316 -21.98 -26.25 5.00
N ASN A 317 -22.08 -27.45 5.58
CA ASN A 317 -22.33 -27.58 7.01
C ASN A 317 -21.19 -27.01 7.85
N ASP A 318 -19.93 -27.26 7.46
CA ASP A 318 -18.77 -26.80 8.23
C ASP A 318 -18.61 -25.29 8.24
N ILE A 319 -19.00 -24.59 7.15
CA ILE A 319 -18.88 -23.13 7.05
C ILE A 319 -20.15 -22.39 7.50
N SER A 320 -21.35 -22.87 7.11
CA SER A 320 -22.63 -22.20 7.43
C SER A 320 -22.97 -22.25 8.91
N VAL A 321 -22.60 -23.33 9.61
CA VAL A 321 -22.85 -23.47 11.06
C VAL A 321 -22.09 -22.38 11.84
N ILE A 322 -20.87 -22.03 11.43
CA ILE A 322 -20.08 -21.01 12.11
C ILE A 322 -20.77 -19.65 12.01
N VAL A 323 -21.09 -19.24 10.79
CA VAL A 323 -21.68 -17.92 10.53
C VAL A 323 -23.08 -17.82 11.18
N ASN A 324 -23.88 -18.90 11.12
CA ASN A 324 -25.19 -18.90 11.77
C ASN A 324 -25.12 -18.88 13.31
N ARG A 325 -24.08 -19.48 13.90
CA ARG A 325 -23.84 -19.44 15.35
C ARG A 325 -23.54 -18.03 15.81
N HIS A 326 -22.77 -17.29 15.05
CA HIS A 326 -22.29 -15.94 15.35
C HIS A 326 -23.08 -14.83 14.61
N LYS A 327 -24.27 -15.18 14.11
CA LYS A 327 -25.08 -14.28 13.28
C LYS A 327 -25.31 -12.90 13.93
N ASN A 328 -25.68 -12.88 15.17
CA ASN A 328 -25.98 -11.61 15.88
C ASN A 328 -24.73 -10.74 16.06
N GLU A 329 -23.57 -11.35 16.29
CA GLU A 329 -22.28 -10.66 16.46
C GLU A 329 -21.82 -10.09 15.11
N LEU A 330 -21.96 -10.86 14.03
CA LEU A 330 -21.63 -10.44 12.66
C LEU A 330 -22.55 -9.31 12.19
N GLU A 331 -23.87 -9.44 12.41
CA GLU A 331 -24.84 -8.37 12.07
C GLU A 331 -24.56 -7.08 12.85
N ALA A 332 -24.21 -7.17 14.14
CA ALA A 332 -23.83 -6.01 14.96
C ALA A 332 -22.54 -5.35 14.46
N ALA A 333 -21.68 -6.08 13.78
CA ALA A 333 -20.44 -5.55 13.17
C ALA A 333 -20.65 -5.03 11.74
N GLY A 334 -21.82 -5.24 11.12
CA GLY A 334 -22.12 -4.79 9.76
C GLY A 334 -22.01 -5.90 8.69
N LEU A 335 -21.92 -7.17 9.12
CA LEU A 335 -21.90 -8.36 8.24
C LEU A 335 -23.22 -9.10 8.34
N SER A 336 -24.14 -8.85 7.42
CA SER A 336 -25.46 -9.50 7.40
C SER A 336 -25.42 -10.82 6.64
N ILE A 337 -26.24 -11.80 7.09
CA ILE A 337 -26.30 -13.14 6.49
C ILE A 337 -27.59 -13.28 5.70
N GLY A 338 -27.45 -13.48 4.39
CA GLY A 338 -28.55 -13.71 3.47
C GLY A 338 -29.20 -15.11 3.63
N GLU A 339 -30.36 -15.30 3.01
CA GLU A 339 -31.06 -16.61 2.96
C GLU A 339 -30.22 -17.69 2.25
N ASP A 340 -29.30 -17.30 1.39
CA ASP A 340 -28.33 -18.15 0.69
C ASP A 340 -27.10 -18.49 1.54
N ASN A 341 -27.05 -18.07 2.80
CA ASN A 341 -25.93 -18.15 3.74
C ASN A 341 -24.67 -17.39 3.29
N LYS A 342 -24.80 -16.46 2.35
CA LYS A 342 -23.73 -15.56 2.00
C LYS A 342 -23.70 -14.34 2.94
N ILE A 343 -22.52 -13.83 3.12
CA ILE A 343 -22.30 -12.58 3.87
C ILE A 343 -22.47 -11.40 2.92
N ALA A 344 -23.31 -10.46 3.30
CA ALA A 344 -23.45 -9.14 2.67
C ALA A 344 -22.94 -8.07 3.62
N LYS A 345 -22.38 -7.00 3.07
CA LYS A 345 -21.75 -5.89 3.81
C LYS A 345 -22.71 -4.72 3.94
N ASP A 346 -22.76 -4.11 5.12
CA ASP A 346 -23.26 -2.76 5.35
C ASP A 346 -22.04 -1.85 5.56
N GLU A 347 -21.64 -1.13 4.51
CA GLU A 347 -20.41 -0.32 4.54
C GLU A 347 -20.43 0.74 5.63
N ALA A 348 -21.55 1.40 5.86
CA ALA A 348 -21.66 2.45 6.87
C ALA A 348 -21.49 1.89 8.28
N LEU A 349 -22.14 0.75 8.56
CA LEU A 349 -22.05 0.08 9.85
C LEU A 349 -20.67 -0.56 10.05
N LEU A 350 -20.05 -1.09 9.00
CA LEU A 350 -18.69 -1.63 9.05
C LEU A 350 -17.67 -0.55 9.39
N VAL A 351 -17.70 0.59 8.72
CA VAL A 351 -16.80 1.72 9.03
C VAL A 351 -16.95 2.10 10.51
N GLN A 352 -18.18 2.26 11.00
CA GLN A 352 -18.43 2.59 12.39
C GLN A 352 -17.93 1.48 13.35
N SER A 353 -18.10 0.22 13.01
CA SER A 353 -17.68 -0.90 13.85
C SER A 353 -16.14 -1.05 13.90
N VAL A 354 -15.46 -0.80 12.78
CA VAL A 354 -13.98 -0.76 12.75
C VAL A 354 -13.46 0.40 13.60
N GLN A 355 -14.03 1.61 13.43
CA GLN A 355 -13.63 2.79 14.20
C GLN A 355 -13.87 2.64 15.69
N SER A 356 -14.95 1.97 16.10
CA SER A 356 -15.30 1.74 17.52
C SER A 356 -14.58 0.53 18.13
N GLY A 357 -13.84 -0.26 17.34
CA GLY A 357 -13.17 -1.47 17.80
C GLY A 357 -14.07 -2.70 17.91
N LYS A 358 -15.38 -2.60 17.68
CA LYS A 358 -16.31 -3.73 17.73
C LYS A 358 -15.96 -4.83 16.71
N PHE A 359 -15.50 -4.43 15.54
CA PHE A 359 -15.11 -5.39 14.50
C PHE A 359 -13.91 -6.24 14.96
N SER A 360 -12.93 -5.64 15.62
CA SER A 360 -11.77 -6.37 16.11
C SER A 360 -12.12 -7.39 17.20
N GLU A 361 -13.18 -7.14 18.00
CA GLU A 361 -13.60 -8.07 19.04
C GLU A 361 -14.00 -9.45 18.50
N LEU A 362 -14.51 -9.52 17.25
CA LEU A 362 -14.86 -10.78 16.59
C LEU A 362 -13.64 -11.69 16.36
N PHE A 363 -12.46 -11.11 16.21
CA PHE A 363 -11.23 -11.80 15.83
C PHE A 363 -10.18 -11.87 16.95
N GLN A 364 -10.50 -11.40 18.16
CA GLN A 364 -9.61 -11.53 19.30
C GLN A 364 -9.41 -12.99 19.72
N ASP A 365 -8.29 -13.29 20.35
CA ASP A 365 -7.92 -14.66 20.76
C ASP A 365 -8.91 -15.31 21.75
N ILE A 366 -9.76 -14.52 22.42
CA ILE A 366 -10.83 -14.99 23.31
C ILE A 366 -12.16 -15.18 22.58
N SER A 367 -12.23 -14.86 21.28
CA SER A 367 -13.46 -14.96 20.49
C SER A 367 -13.69 -16.38 20.00
N SER A 368 -14.88 -16.91 20.29
CA SER A 368 -15.29 -18.22 19.76
C SER A 368 -15.46 -18.21 18.23
N PHE A 369 -15.73 -17.07 17.63
CA PHE A 369 -15.82 -16.92 16.17
C PHE A 369 -14.48 -17.18 15.49
N LYS A 370 -13.40 -16.56 16.00
CA LYS A 370 -12.03 -16.80 15.49
C LYS A 370 -11.64 -18.26 15.60
N ASP A 371 -11.90 -18.91 16.75
CA ASP A 371 -11.56 -20.31 16.97
C ASP A 371 -12.32 -21.24 16.01
N ASP A 372 -13.60 -20.96 15.79
CA ASP A 372 -14.45 -21.72 14.87
C ASP A 372 -13.95 -21.57 13.42
N ILE A 373 -13.63 -20.33 12.97
CA ILE A 373 -13.06 -20.06 11.64
C ILE A 373 -11.72 -20.74 11.48
N SER A 374 -10.81 -20.58 12.45
CA SER A 374 -9.47 -21.19 12.42
C SER A 374 -9.57 -22.72 12.31
N SER A 375 -10.42 -23.33 13.12
CA SER A 375 -10.64 -24.79 13.10
C SER A 375 -11.24 -25.29 11.77
N ALA A 376 -12.15 -24.52 11.17
CA ALA A 376 -12.75 -24.89 9.88
C ALA A 376 -11.73 -24.73 8.74
N THR A 377 -11.04 -23.62 8.68
CA THR A 377 -10.04 -23.34 7.63
C THR A 377 -8.86 -24.30 7.70
N GLU A 378 -8.45 -24.72 8.90
CA GLU A 378 -7.45 -25.76 9.08
C GLU A 378 -7.89 -27.08 8.45
N ARG A 379 -9.12 -27.55 8.75
CA ARG A 379 -9.68 -28.79 8.15
C ARG A 379 -9.76 -28.68 6.62
N LEU A 380 -10.24 -27.55 6.09
CA LEU A 380 -10.35 -27.29 4.66
C LEU A 380 -8.98 -27.27 3.96
N THR A 381 -7.97 -26.77 4.63
CA THR A 381 -6.60 -26.67 4.10
C THR A 381 -5.88 -28.03 4.14
N ILE A 382 -6.05 -28.81 5.22
CA ILE A 382 -5.38 -30.10 5.40
C ILE A 382 -5.97 -31.20 4.48
N ASP A 383 -7.31 -31.31 4.41
CA ASP A 383 -7.97 -32.33 3.58
C ASP A 383 -9.11 -31.75 2.72
N PRO A 384 -8.83 -30.89 1.74
CA PRO A 384 -9.84 -30.31 0.87
C PRO A 384 -10.56 -31.39 0.02
N ILE A 385 -9.96 -32.59 -0.14
CA ILE A 385 -10.52 -33.71 -0.89
C ILE A 385 -11.74 -34.33 -0.15
N ALA A 386 -11.83 -34.15 1.15
CA ALA A 386 -13.00 -34.62 1.92
C ALA A 386 -14.31 -33.89 1.52
N TYR A 387 -14.17 -32.69 0.95
CA TYR A 387 -15.27 -31.80 0.59
C TYR A 387 -15.72 -31.90 -0.87
N ILE A 388 -15.16 -32.84 -1.61
CA ILE A 388 -15.57 -33.14 -2.98
C ILE A 388 -16.08 -34.57 -3.13
N ASN A 389 -16.83 -34.79 -4.20
CA ASN A 389 -17.26 -36.14 -4.56
C ASN A 389 -16.11 -36.89 -5.20
N LYS A 390 -15.55 -37.86 -4.50
CA LYS A 390 -14.42 -38.67 -4.96
C LYS A 390 -14.85 -40.05 -5.36
N LEU A 391 -14.40 -40.53 -6.53
CA LEU A 391 -14.52 -41.92 -6.91
C LEU A 391 -13.33 -42.69 -6.35
N ILE A 392 -13.60 -43.60 -5.42
CA ILE A 392 -12.58 -44.47 -4.83
C ILE A 392 -12.70 -45.82 -5.52
N VAL A 393 -11.66 -46.19 -6.26
CA VAL A 393 -11.58 -47.51 -6.89
C VAL A 393 -10.65 -48.37 -6.05
N THR A 394 -11.19 -49.49 -5.52
CA THR A 394 -10.40 -50.44 -4.77
C THR A 394 -9.71 -51.40 -5.73
N TYR A 395 -8.40 -51.53 -5.62
CA TYR A 395 -7.64 -52.50 -6.41
C TYR A 395 -7.64 -53.85 -5.72
N PRO A 396 -8.28 -54.88 -6.32
CA PRO A 396 -8.39 -56.18 -5.68
C PRO A 396 -7.07 -56.99 -5.67
N ASN A 397 -6.08 -56.62 -6.45
CA ASN A 397 -4.83 -57.34 -6.59
C ASN A 397 -3.61 -56.44 -6.45
N THR A 398 -3.09 -56.34 -5.22
CA THR A 398 -1.92 -55.54 -4.89
C THR A 398 -0.58 -56.17 -5.30
N LYS A 399 -0.55 -57.45 -5.70
CA LYS A 399 0.70 -58.18 -5.93
C LYS A 399 1.46 -57.85 -7.21
N GLN A 400 0.83 -57.23 -8.21
CA GLN A 400 1.46 -57.12 -9.52
C GLN A 400 1.79 -55.71 -10.06
N LYS A 401 1.38 -54.60 -9.40
CA LYS A 401 1.54 -53.25 -10.00
C LYS A 401 1.81 -52.14 -9.02
N LEU A 402 2.53 -52.34 -7.92
CA LEU A 402 2.91 -51.32 -6.94
C LEU A 402 3.61 -50.11 -7.61
N GLY A 403 4.56 -50.33 -8.52
CA GLY A 403 5.27 -49.27 -9.22
C GLY A 403 4.44 -48.49 -10.25
N ALA A 404 3.47 -49.16 -10.91
CA ALA A 404 2.65 -48.49 -11.92
C ALA A 404 1.54 -47.60 -11.34
N VAL A 405 1.08 -47.89 -10.13
CA VAL A 405 0.07 -47.10 -9.41
C VAL A 405 0.71 -45.87 -8.80
N TYR A 406 1.92 -45.97 -8.27
CA TYR A 406 2.67 -44.82 -7.75
C TYR A 406 3.08 -43.81 -8.84
N ASN A 407 3.48 -44.30 -10.01
CA ASN A 407 3.90 -43.42 -11.13
C ASN A 407 2.73 -42.69 -11.83
N LYS A 408 1.50 -43.08 -11.59
CA LYS A 408 0.30 -42.48 -12.20
C LYS A 408 -0.58 -41.68 -11.22
N SER A 409 -0.21 -41.66 -9.95
CA SER A 409 -0.97 -40.93 -8.95
C SER A 409 -0.54 -39.46 -8.96
N LEU A 410 -1.39 -38.58 -9.50
CA LEU A 410 -1.31 -37.12 -9.33
C LEU A 410 -1.25 -36.72 -7.83
N TYR A 411 -1.61 -37.63 -6.94
CA TYR A 411 -1.56 -37.46 -5.48
C TYR A 411 -0.13 -37.43 -4.92
N SER A 412 0.84 -38.04 -5.58
CA SER A 412 2.25 -37.99 -5.16
C SER A 412 2.86 -36.60 -5.30
N GLY A 413 2.39 -35.82 -6.29
CA GLY A 413 2.80 -34.43 -6.48
C GLY A 413 2.20 -33.46 -5.45
N LEU A 414 0.98 -33.71 -5.00
CA LEU A 414 0.30 -32.89 -3.99
C LEU A 414 0.85 -33.08 -2.56
N MET A 415 1.36 -34.29 -2.26
CA MET A 415 2.02 -34.55 -0.97
C MET A 415 3.45 -33.98 -0.87
N TYR A 416 4.13 -33.81 -2.01
CA TYR A 416 5.50 -33.30 -2.03
C TYR A 416 5.58 -31.77 -1.91
N ASN A 417 4.54 -31.04 -2.27
CA ASN A 417 4.50 -29.58 -2.21
C ASN A 417 4.24 -29.00 -0.81
N ASN A 418 4.03 -29.84 0.20
CA ASN A 418 3.78 -29.37 1.57
C ASN A 418 5.05 -29.37 2.45
N TYR A 419 6.23 -29.59 1.85
CA TYR A 419 7.54 -29.59 2.55
C TYR A 419 8.63 -28.80 1.82
N ALA A 420 8.25 -27.80 1.01
CA ALA A 420 9.20 -26.84 0.44
C ALA A 420 8.95 -25.44 0.99
#